data_05a1f13d5599c54a81c901824a44283d
#
_entry.id   05a1f13d5599c54a81c901824a44283d
#
_cell.length_a   1.000
_cell.length_b   1.000
_cell.length_c   1.000
_cell.angle_alpha   90.00
_cell.angle_beta   90.00
_cell.angle_gamma   90.00
#
_symmetry.space_group_name_H-M   'P 1'
#
loop_
_entity.id
_entity.type
_entity.pdbx_description
1 polymer ?
#
loop_
_entity_poly.entity_id
_entity_poly.type
_entity_poly.pdbx_seq_one_letter_code
_entity_poly.pdbx_strand_id
1 'polypeptide(L)'
;MKRSMKLACSFAVLLVMLCGLGLFSLMEMKSINTNTHELATNWLPTIKTIGKLTNQTSAFRRLELVHLLTTDKAAMEGYERQLADLKKDIEKSIETYRPLMTEPEERENFPKFMDAWNAYLGLHEKTMVLSRANDNAAAAAIAAGDAAKRIQEAQRYLNILIDVNDKGGAKSATAAVSAYDSGRAIVLSLMAAALVIGVVLAFWLVRNVLGQLGQDPGYLGEVASAVAAGHLDVPLKPVEGQGGVYGVFVAMIANLKAKIAEADQKTAEAAGQADAGRVATAKAEEATKEALKARAEGMLQAAERLEGVAGILTTASDDL
;
A
#
# COMPACT_ATOMS: atom_id res chain seq x y z
N MET A 1 -23.24 -12.42 10.22
CA MET A 1 -21.80 -12.47 9.86
C MET A 1 -20.98 -12.51 11.15
N LYS A 2 -20.09 -13.49 11.32
CA LYS A 2 -19.20 -13.61 12.50
C LYS A 2 -18.33 -12.36 12.62
N ARG A 3 -18.09 -11.86 13.84
CA ARG A 3 -17.40 -10.57 14.11
C ARG A 3 -15.98 -10.51 13.53
N SER A 4 -15.26 -11.63 13.55
CA SER A 4 -13.95 -11.78 12.89
C SER A 4 -14.00 -11.54 11.37
N MET A 5 -15.13 -11.88 10.73
CA MET A 5 -15.34 -11.68 9.30
C MET A 5 -15.49 -10.20 8.93
N LYS A 6 -16.09 -9.37 9.82
CA LYS A 6 -16.19 -7.91 9.59
C LYS A 6 -14.80 -7.24 9.63
N LEU A 7 -13.95 -7.64 10.57
CA LEU A 7 -12.56 -7.18 10.67
C LEU A 7 -11.76 -7.58 9.42
N ALA A 8 -11.84 -8.86 9.05
CA ALA A 8 -11.15 -9.37 7.86
C ALA A 8 -11.59 -8.64 6.58
N CYS A 9 -12.91 -8.39 6.42
CA CYS A 9 -13.43 -7.62 5.29
C CYS A 9 -12.92 -6.18 5.25
N SER A 10 -12.80 -5.50 6.40
CA SER A 10 -12.27 -4.13 6.46
C SER A 10 -10.81 -4.06 6.00
N PHE A 11 -9.98 -4.99 6.47
CA PHE A 11 -8.58 -5.08 6.01
C PHE A 11 -8.48 -5.50 4.55
N ALA A 12 -9.33 -6.42 4.09
CA ALA A 12 -9.35 -6.84 2.69
C ALA A 12 -9.68 -5.68 1.75
N VAL A 13 -10.64 -4.81 2.10
CA VAL A 13 -10.97 -3.60 1.32
C VAL A 13 -9.76 -2.67 1.22
N LEU A 14 -9.05 -2.40 2.31
CA LEU A 14 -7.85 -1.56 2.29
C LEU A 14 -6.73 -2.17 1.44
N LEU A 15 -6.51 -3.48 1.54
CA LEU A 15 -5.52 -4.18 0.71
C LEU A 15 -5.87 -4.13 -0.78
N VAL A 16 -7.13 -4.35 -1.15
CA VAL A 16 -7.60 -4.24 -2.53
C VAL A 16 -7.41 -2.82 -3.06
N MET A 17 -7.70 -1.80 -2.27
CA MET A 17 -7.47 -0.39 -2.64
C MET A 17 -5.98 -0.10 -2.84
N LEU A 18 -5.10 -0.56 -1.96
CA LEU A 18 -3.65 -0.39 -2.09
C LEU A 18 -3.09 -1.11 -3.33
N CYS A 19 -3.52 -2.35 -3.57
CA CYS A 19 -3.12 -3.09 -4.78
C CYS A 19 -3.63 -2.41 -6.05
N GLY A 20 -4.88 -1.95 -6.04
CA GLY A 20 -5.47 -1.20 -7.16
C GLY A 20 -4.73 0.09 -7.47
N LEU A 21 -4.38 0.86 -6.44
CA LEU A 21 -3.58 2.08 -6.56
C LEU A 21 -2.18 1.78 -7.14
N GLY A 22 -1.53 0.73 -6.63
CA GLY A 22 -0.21 0.32 -7.12
C GLY A 22 -0.23 -0.11 -8.59
N LEU A 23 -1.19 -0.94 -8.98
CA LEU A 23 -1.36 -1.38 -10.38
C LEU A 23 -1.67 -0.20 -11.31
N PHE A 24 -2.58 0.69 -10.92
CA PHE A 24 -2.88 1.89 -11.69
C PHE A 24 -1.64 2.78 -11.87
N SER A 25 -0.88 3.04 -10.81
CA SER A 25 0.36 3.83 -10.87
C SER A 25 1.40 3.20 -11.81
N LEU A 26 1.54 1.88 -11.83
CA LEU A 26 2.44 1.18 -12.75
C LEU A 26 1.98 1.31 -14.21
N MET A 27 0.67 1.28 -14.48
CA MET A 27 0.12 1.47 -15.82
C MET A 27 0.38 2.88 -16.35
N GLU A 28 0.15 3.92 -15.53
CA GLU A 28 0.44 5.31 -15.89
C GLU A 28 1.93 5.54 -16.12
N MET A 29 2.79 5.00 -15.25
CA MET A 29 4.24 5.05 -15.43
C MET A 29 4.69 4.40 -16.74
N LYS A 30 4.08 3.28 -17.12
CA LYS A 30 4.36 2.61 -18.40
C LYS A 30 3.94 3.50 -19.57
N SER A 31 2.78 4.13 -19.52
CA SER A 31 2.29 5.03 -20.57
C SER A 31 3.23 6.22 -20.78
N ILE A 32 3.60 6.91 -19.69
CA ILE A 32 4.56 8.03 -19.73
C ILE A 32 5.90 7.58 -20.31
N ASN A 33 6.42 6.44 -19.83
CA ASN A 33 7.69 5.91 -20.28
C ASN A 33 7.67 5.55 -21.78
N THR A 34 6.58 4.96 -22.28
CA THR A 34 6.44 4.62 -23.70
C THR A 34 6.51 5.86 -24.58
N ASN A 35 5.70 6.88 -24.28
CA ASN A 35 5.68 8.13 -25.04
C ASN A 35 7.04 8.88 -24.99
N THR A 36 7.69 8.89 -23.82
CA THR A 36 9.01 9.51 -23.66
C THR A 36 10.09 8.71 -24.41
N HIS A 37 9.99 7.39 -24.40
CA HIS A 37 10.91 6.52 -25.13
C HIS A 37 10.78 6.72 -26.63
N GLU A 38 9.56 6.77 -27.17
CA GLU A 38 9.34 7.08 -28.60
C GLU A 38 9.92 8.45 -28.98
N LEU A 39 9.72 9.46 -28.13
CA LEU A 39 10.31 10.79 -28.36
C LEU A 39 11.84 10.72 -28.44
N ALA A 40 12.47 9.99 -27.52
CA ALA A 40 13.94 9.91 -27.43
C ALA A 40 14.57 9.01 -28.48
N THR A 41 13.91 7.92 -28.88
CA THR A 41 14.52 6.89 -29.76
C THR A 41 14.07 6.98 -31.20
N ASN A 42 12.94 7.60 -31.47
CA ASN A 42 12.41 7.76 -32.82
C ASN A 42 12.35 9.24 -33.26
N TRP A 43 11.48 10.06 -32.65
CA TRP A 43 11.19 11.42 -33.17
C TRP A 43 12.42 12.34 -33.18
N LEU A 44 13.16 12.45 -32.06
CA LEU A 44 14.33 13.33 -31.99
C LEU A 44 15.48 12.88 -32.94
N PRO A 45 15.88 11.60 -32.99
CA PRO A 45 16.85 11.12 -33.94
C PRO A 45 16.43 11.34 -35.39
N THR A 46 15.15 11.15 -35.71
CA THR A 46 14.60 11.33 -37.05
C THR A 46 14.64 12.80 -37.47
N ILE A 47 14.13 13.74 -36.64
CA ILE A 47 14.20 15.18 -36.90
C ILE A 47 15.65 15.64 -37.10
N LYS A 48 16.57 15.17 -36.23
CA LYS A 48 18.00 15.50 -36.35
C LYS A 48 18.59 15.01 -37.68
N THR A 49 18.22 13.80 -38.11
CA THR A 49 18.74 13.20 -39.34
C THR A 49 18.20 13.93 -40.57
N ILE A 50 16.91 14.25 -40.63
CA ILE A 50 16.29 15.01 -41.72
C ILE A 50 16.85 16.44 -41.75
N GLY A 51 16.99 17.09 -40.59
CA GLY A 51 17.59 18.43 -40.47
C GLY A 51 19.04 18.46 -41.01
N LYS A 52 19.81 17.40 -40.67
CA LYS A 52 21.17 17.23 -41.25
C LYS A 52 21.12 17.08 -42.78
N LEU A 53 20.21 16.24 -43.28
CA LEU A 53 20.04 16.00 -44.72
C LEU A 53 19.63 17.30 -45.46
N THR A 54 18.74 18.08 -44.88
CA THR A 54 18.32 19.40 -45.41
C THR A 54 19.50 20.37 -45.49
N ASN A 55 20.35 20.42 -44.46
CA ASN A 55 21.52 21.27 -44.46
C ASN A 55 22.57 20.79 -45.49
N GLN A 56 22.77 19.46 -45.60
CA GLN A 56 23.71 18.86 -46.55
C GLN A 56 23.28 19.11 -48.01
N THR A 57 22.00 18.91 -48.36
CA THR A 57 21.49 19.15 -49.70
C THR A 57 21.58 20.63 -50.06
N SER A 58 21.32 21.54 -49.11
CA SER A 58 21.50 22.99 -49.28
C SER A 58 23.00 23.37 -49.45
N ALA A 59 23.90 22.75 -48.70
CA ALA A 59 25.33 22.97 -48.81
C ALA A 59 25.86 22.48 -50.19
N PHE A 60 25.37 21.30 -50.63
CA PHE A 60 25.70 20.74 -51.93
C PHE A 60 25.31 21.77 -53.08
N ARG A 61 24.13 22.30 -53.01
CA ARG A 61 23.68 23.33 -53.96
C ARG A 61 24.55 24.58 -53.92
N ARG A 62 24.92 25.05 -52.71
CA ARG A 62 25.81 26.24 -52.59
C ARG A 62 27.17 26.00 -53.21
N LEU A 63 27.77 24.83 -52.94
CA LEU A 63 29.08 24.45 -53.53
C LEU A 63 29.03 24.39 -55.07
N GLU A 64 27.95 23.82 -55.62
CA GLU A 64 27.72 23.81 -57.06
C GLU A 64 27.70 25.26 -57.65
N LEU A 65 26.95 26.16 -57.01
CA LEU A 65 26.88 27.54 -57.49
C LEU A 65 28.22 28.30 -57.34
N VAL A 66 29.01 28.03 -56.30
CA VAL A 66 30.36 28.59 -56.13
C VAL A 66 31.30 28.05 -57.20
N HIS A 67 31.20 26.79 -57.55
CA HIS A 67 31.98 26.17 -58.64
C HIS A 67 31.70 26.88 -60.00
N LEU A 68 30.40 27.20 -60.28
CA LEU A 68 30.00 27.93 -61.48
C LEU A 68 30.59 29.36 -61.59
N LEU A 69 30.80 29.99 -60.44
CA LEU A 69 31.35 31.35 -60.35
C LEU A 69 32.89 31.38 -60.40
N THR A 70 33.52 30.23 -60.37
CA THR A 70 34.97 30.08 -60.31
C THR A 70 35.55 29.72 -61.70
N THR A 71 36.61 30.39 -62.13
CA THR A 71 37.33 30.09 -63.36
C THR A 71 38.72 29.46 -63.13
N ASP A 72 39.20 29.48 -61.90
CA ASP A 72 40.45 28.86 -61.49
C ASP A 72 40.28 27.35 -61.38
N LYS A 73 41.05 26.61 -62.14
CA LYS A 73 40.98 25.15 -62.24
C LYS A 73 41.28 24.48 -60.90
N ALA A 74 42.26 24.96 -60.15
CA ALA A 74 42.66 24.36 -58.88
C ALA A 74 41.56 24.55 -57.82
N ALA A 75 40.92 25.69 -57.80
CA ALA A 75 39.76 25.97 -56.95
C ALA A 75 38.56 25.10 -57.34
N MET A 76 38.24 24.96 -58.64
CA MET A 76 37.20 24.06 -59.14
C MET A 76 37.43 22.60 -58.69
N GLU A 77 38.61 22.07 -58.82
CA GLU A 77 38.94 20.73 -58.33
C GLU A 77 38.79 20.60 -56.82
N GLY A 78 39.06 21.67 -56.08
CA GLY A 78 38.81 21.74 -54.62
C GLY A 78 37.31 21.65 -54.27
N TYR A 79 36.45 22.36 -54.99
CA TYR A 79 34.98 22.29 -54.79
C TYR A 79 34.41 20.93 -55.20
N GLU A 80 34.93 20.31 -56.26
CA GLU A 80 34.54 18.99 -56.73
C GLU A 80 34.82 17.91 -55.70
N ARG A 81 35.99 17.96 -55.04
CA ARG A 81 36.28 17.05 -53.91
C ARG A 81 35.29 17.24 -52.76
N GLN A 82 35.00 18.49 -52.38
CA GLN A 82 34.01 18.79 -51.36
C GLN A 82 32.60 18.30 -51.72
N LEU A 83 32.20 18.46 -52.98
CA LEU A 83 30.91 17.97 -53.49
C LEU A 83 30.84 16.43 -53.42
N ALA A 84 31.94 15.72 -53.79
CA ALA A 84 32.00 14.28 -53.73
C ALA A 84 31.91 13.75 -52.29
N ASP A 85 32.58 14.39 -51.36
CA ASP A 85 32.50 14.02 -49.94
C ASP A 85 31.13 14.31 -49.35
N LEU A 86 30.56 15.46 -49.68
CA LEU A 86 29.21 15.84 -49.20
C LEU A 86 28.13 14.92 -49.78
N LYS A 87 28.29 14.44 -51.04
CA LYS A 87 27.39 13.42 -51.62
C LYS A 87 27.40 12.13 -50.83
N LYS A 88 28.59 11.63 -50.45
CA LYS A 88 28.71 10.45 -49.55
C LYS A 88 28.06 10.64 -48.21
N ASP A 89 28.22 11.85 -47.62
CA ASP A 89 27.58 12.19 -46.36
C ASP A 89 26.04 12.25 -46.45
N ILE A 90 25.51 12.74 -47.60
CA ILE A 90 24.07 12.74 -47.91
C ILE A 90 23.58 11.29 -48.02
N GLU A 91 24.25 10.44 -48.77
CA GLU A 91 23.94 9.02 -48.94
C GLU A 91 23.89 8.32 -47.57
N LYS A 92 24.87 8.56 -46.69
CA LYS A 92 24.91 8.03 -45.33
C LYS A 92 23.72 8.55 -44.48
N SER A 93 23.36 9.81 -44.63
CA SER A 93 22.21 10.37 -43.89
C SER A 93 20.87 9.78 -44.38
N ILE A 94 20.76 9.51 -45.70
CA ILE A 94 19.60 8.81 -46.30
C ILE A 94 19.48 7.39 -45.74
N GLU A 95 20.59 6.63 -45.69
CA GLU A 95 20.61 5.27 -45.14
C GLU A 95 20.24 5.26 -43.63
N THR A 96 20.74 6.25 -42.88
CA THR A 96 20.45 6.40 -41.49
C THR A 96 18.94 6.72 -41.24
N TYR A 97 18.33 7.50 -42.12
CA TYR A 97 16.94 7.88 -42.02
C TYR A 97 15.96 6.74 -42.35
N ARG A 98 16.28 5.89 -43.34
CA ARG A 98 15.38 4.82 -43.79
C ARG A 98 14.79 3.94 -42.68
N PRO A 99 15.56 3.41 -41.72
CA PRO A 99 15.03 2.58 -40.64
C PRO A 99 14.24 3.38 -39.60
N LEU A 100 14.35 4.72 -39.58
CA LEU A 100 13.65 5.57 -38.62
C LEU A 100 12.23 5.94 -39.08
N MET A 101 11.86 5.67 -40.34
CA MET A 101 10.53 5.97 -40.88
C MET A 101 9.47 5.06 -40.24
N THR A 102 8.64 5.62 -39.42
CA THR A 102 7.52 4.91 -38.77
C THR A 102 6.16 5.31 -39.33
N GLU A 103 6.01 6.56 -39.76
CA GLU A 103 4.72 7.09 -40.21
C GLU A 103 4.43 6.76 -41.68
N PRO A 104 3.17 6.53 -42.04
CA PRO A 104 2.76 6.29 -43.43
C PRO A 104 3.11 7.48 -44.37
N GLU A 105 2.96 8.73 -43.88
CA GLU A 105 3.28 9.93 -44.63
C GLU A 105 4.77 10.06 -44.96
N GLU A 106 5.65 9.56 -44.10
CA GLU A 106 7.09 9.48 -44.38
C GLU A 106 7.37 8.52 -45.52
N ARG A 107 6.75 7.33 -45.48
CA ARG A 107 6.90 6.28 -46.50
C ARG A 107 6.37 6.74 -47.86
N GLU A 108 5.36 7.61 -47.88
CA GLU A 108 4.83 8.21 -49.11
C GLU A 108 5.72 9.33 -49.67
N ASN A 109 6.25 10.22 -48.83
CA ASN A 109 6.95 11.40 -49.27
C ASN A 109 8.47 11.22 -49.43
N PHE A 110 9.07 10.27 -48.72
CA PHE A 110 10.49 10.01 -48.88
C PHE A 110 10.90 9.53 -50.28
N PRO A 111 10.20 8.63 -50.96
CA PRO A 111 10.48 8.31 -52.36
C PRO A 111 10.43 9.53 -53.29
N LYS A 112 9.45 10.43 -53.06
CA LYS A 112 9.33 11.69 -53.87
C LYS A 112 10.53 12.61 -53.65
N PHE A 113 11.03 12.70 -52.41
CA PHE A 113 12.32 13.36 -52.15
C PHE A 113 13.45 12.72 -52.93
N MET A 114 13.58 11.39 -52.92
CA MET A 114 14.63 10.66 -53.63
C MET A 114 14.55 10.88 -55.14
N ASP A 115 13.37 10.89 -55.74
CA ASP A 115 13.14 11.13 -57.14
C ASP A 115 13.59 12.56 -57.53
N ALA A 116 13.20 13.55 -56.75
CA ALA A 116 13.56 14.95 -56.97
C ALA A 116 15.07 15.17 -56.80
N TRP A 117 15.67 14.57 -55.78
CA TRP A 117 17.12 14.61 -55.50
C TRP A 117 17.94 13.94 -56.62
N ASN A 118 17.55 12.75 -57.04
CA ASN A 118 18.23 12.03 -58.14
C ASN A 118 18.10 12.81 -59.48
N ALA A 119 16.92 13.36 -59.77
CA ALA A 119 16.73 14.23 -60.92
C ALA A 119 17.62 15.49 -60.89
N TYR A 120 17.77 16.11 -59.69
CA TYR A 120 18.69 17.20 -59.47
C TYR A 120 20.14 16.78 -59.71
N LEU A 121 20.59 15.61 -59.18
CA LEU A 121 21.95 15.09 -59.39
C LEU A 121 22.26 14.88 -60.89
N GLY A 122 21.29 14.38 -61.68
CA GLY A 122 21.46 14.24 -63.12
C GLY A 122 21.64 15.59 -63.88
N LEU A 123 21.00 16.66 -63.38
CA LEU A 123 21.19 18.00 -63.88
C LEU A 123 22.49 18.63 -63.37
N HIS A 124 22.89 18.38 -62.16
CA HIS A 124 24.17 18.76 -61.56
C HIS A 124 25.34 18.25 -62.38
N GLU A 125 25.36 16.97 -62.79
CA GLU A 125 26.43 16.40 -63.63
C GLU A 125 26.60 17.15 -64.94
N LYS A 126 25.47 17.51 -65.63
CA LYS A 126 25.48 18.33 -66.85
C LYS A 126 26.01 19.73 -66.56
N THR A 127 25.62 20.33 -65.48
CA THR A 127 26.06 21.66 -65.03
C THR A 127 27.56 21.65 -64.79
N MET A 128 28.10 20.61 -64.14
CA MET A 128 29.54 20.49 -63.86
C MET A 128 30.38 20.32 -65.11
N VAL A 129 29.90 19.58 -66.11
CA VAL A 129 30.59 19.44 -67.42
C VAL A 129 30.75 20.79 -68.11
N LEU A 130 29.69 21.59 -68.16
CA LEU A 130 29.71 22.94 -68.78
C LEU A 130 30.60 23.90 -67.97
N SER A 131 30.50 23.85 -66.63
CA SER A 131 31.31 24.71 -65.75
C SER A 131 32.79 24.45 -65.89
N ARG A 132 33.25 23.17 -65.99
CA ARG A 132 34.65 22.80 -66.25
C ARG A 132 35.15 23.31 -67.62
N ALA A 133 34.29 23.38 -68.60
CA ALA A 133 34.56 23.97 -69.90
C ALA A 133 34.56 25.51 -69.90
N ASN A 134 34.29 26.15 -68.74
CA ASN A 134 34.08 27.60 -68.58
C ASN A 134 32.89 28.14 -69.41
N ASP A 135 31.96 27.25 -69.82
CA ASP A 135 30.67 27.68 -70.38
C ASP A 135 29.68 28.01 -69.26
N ASN A 136 30.03 29.05 -68.50
CA ASN A 136 29.28 29.46 -67.31
C ASN A 136 27.88 29.96 -67.68
N ALA A 137 27.66 30.43 -68.89
CA ALA A 137 26.32 30.86 -69.29
C ALA A 137 25.34 29.69 -69.47
N ALA A 138 25.81 28.61 -70.19
CA ALA A 138 25.00 27.40 -70.32
C ALA A 138 24.84 26.65 -69.00
N ALA A 139 25.91 26.57 -68.17
CA ALA A 139 25.85 25.98 -66.82
C ALA A 139 24.86 26.72 -65.93
N ALA A 140 24.88 28.07 -65.91
CA ALA A 140 23.95 28.91 -65.14
C ALA A 140 22.51 28.75 -65.60
N ALA A 141 22.26 28.59 -66.91
CA ALA A 141 20.94 28.36 -67.46
C ALA A 141 20.30 27.06 -66.89
N ILE A 142 21.07 25.94 -66.84
CA ILE A 142 20.59 24.70 -66.23
C ILE A 142 20.43 24.89 -64.74
N ALA A 143 21.44 25.46 -64.08
CA ALA A 143 21.40 25.67 -62.64
C ALA A 143 20.23 26.55 -62.19
N ALA A 144 19.95 27.70 -62.85
CA ALA A 144 18.87 28.57 -62.51
C ALA A 144 17.48 28.09 -63.00
N GLY A 145 17.46 27.18 -63.99
CA GLY A 145 16.25 26.61 -64.59
C GLY A 145 15.80 25.32 -63.89
N ASP A 146 15.95 24.20 -64.59
CA ASP A 146 15.39 22.92 -64.12
C ASP A 146 16.07 22.36 -62.85
N ALA A 147 17.39 22.60 -62.69
CA ALA A 147 18.09 22.16 -61.45
C ALA A 147 17.54 22.91 -60.21
N ALA A 148 17.27 24.21 -60.35
CA ALA A 148 16.61 25.00 -59.27
C ALA A 148 15.24 24.43 -58.88
N LYS A 149 14.40 24.07 -59.89
CA LYS A 149 13.09 23.45 -59.63
C LYS A 149 13.22 22.12 -58.87
N ARG A 150 14.15 21.25 -59.33
CA ARG A 150 14.33 19.92 -58.69
C ARG A 150 14.87 20.00 -57.27
N ILE A 151 15.82 20.87 -57.01
CA ILE A 151 16.32 21.03 -55.62
C ILE A 151 15.29 21.68 -54.72
N GLN A 152 14.47 22.62 -55.19
CA GLN A 152 13.36 23.17 -54.45
C GLN A 152 12.30 22.10 -54.14
N GLU A 153 11.98 21.25 -55.11
CA GLU A 153 11.09 20.10 -54.93
C GLU A 153 11.63 19.12 -53.87
N ALA A 154 12.91 18.75 -53.92
CA ALA A 154 13.55 17.94 -52.93
C ALA A 154 13.47 18.57 -51.51
N GLN A 155 13.80 19.86 -51.40
CA GLN A 155 13.67 20.62 -50.13
C GLN A 155 12.24 20.67 -49.61
N ARG A 156 11.26 20.82 -50.51
CA ARG A 156 9.84 20.77 -50.10
C ARG A 156 9.46 19.43 -49.45
N TYR A 157 9.91 18.29 -50.01
CA TYR A 157 9.62 16.99 -49.42
C TYR A 157 10.36 16.79 -48.12
N LEU A 158 11.62 17.27 -47.99
CA LEU A 158 12.33 17.24 -46.70
C LEU A 158 11.58 18.03 -45.60
N ASN A 159 11.03 19.20 -45.95
CA ASN A 159 10.22 20.00 -45.04
C ASN A 159 8.91 19.30 -44.64
N ILE A 160 8.27 18.56 -45.57
CA ILE A 160 7.10 17.72 -45.24
C ILE A 160 7.51 16.63 -44.24
N LEU A 161 8.64 15.96 -44.46
CA LEU A 161 9.14 14.93 -43.54
C LEU A 161 9.49 15.49 -42.18
N ILE A 162 10.07 16.69 -42.09
CA ILE A 162 10.31 17.40 -40.81
C ILE A 162 8.97 17.67 -40.10
N ASP A 163 7.99 18.22 -40.82
CA ASP A 163 6.67 18.58 -40.26
C ASP A 163 5.91 17.36 -39.72
N VAL A 164 5.97 16.22 -40.40
CA VAL A 164 5.39 14.94 -39.94
C VAL A 164 6.02 14.52 -38.63
N ASN A 165 7.35 14.54 -38.56
CA ASN A 165 8.09 14.11 -37.38
C ASN A 165 7.93 15.09 -36.19
N ASP A 166 7.89 16.39 -36.47
CA ASP A 166 7.68 17.43 -35.45
C ASP A 166 6.29 17.31 -34.84
N LYS A 167 5.24 17.09 -35.66
CA LYS A 167 3.89 16.81 -35.20
C LYS A 167 3.80 15.53 -34.39
N GLY A 168 4.47 14.45 -34.85
CA GLY A 168 4.52 13.18 -34.11
C GLY A 168 5.21 13.32 -32.76
N GLY A 169 6.35 14.01 -32.74
CA GLY A 169 7.07 14.30 -31.51
C GLY A 169 6.27 15.17 -30.53
N ALA A 170 5.64 16.22 -31.03
CA ALA A 170 4.77 17.09 -30.22
C ALA A 170 3.58 16.31 -29.63
N LYS A 171 2.97 15.41 -30.43
CA LYS A 171 1.88 14.54 -29.96
C LYS A 171 2.34 13.60 -28.85
N SER A 172 3.50 12.93 -29.01
CA SER A 172 4.06 12.04 -28.00
C SER A 172 4.43 12.81 -26.72
N ALA A 173 5.01 14.01 -26.84
CA ALA A 173 5.31 14.87 -25.70
C ALA A 173 4.03 15.28 -24.95
N THR A 174 3.02 15.74 -25.69
CA THR A 174 1.71 16.13 -25.10
C THR A 174 1.02 14.94 -24.43
N ALA A 175 1.07 13.77 -25.06
CA ALA A 175 0.51 12.54 -24.47
C ALA A 175 1.19 12.15 -23.16
N ALA A 176 2.53 12.28 -23.10
CA ALA A 176 3.28 12.01 -21.88
C ALA A 176 2.89 12.99 -20.74
N VAL A 177 2.79 14.29 -21.04
CA VAL A 177 2.36 15.31 -20.06
C VAL A 177 0.92 15.07 -19.61
N SER A 178 0.01 14.78 -20.54
CA SER A 178 -1.40 14.51 -20.21
C SER A 178 -1.55 13.25 -19.35
N ALA A 179 -0.80 12.19 -19.64
CA ALA A 179 -0.78 10.97 -18.82
C ALA A 179 -0.26 11.28 -17.41
N TYR A 180 0.81 12.08 -17.30
CA TYR A 180 1.33 12.49 -15.99
C TYR A 180 0.30 13.30 -15.19
N ASP A 181 -0.31 14.30 -15.76
CA ASP A 181 -1.26 15.19 -15.07
C ASP A 181 -2.53 14.43 -14.65
N SER A 182 -3.09 13.64 -15.56
CA SER A 182 -4.25 12.79 -15.27
C SER A 182 -3.94 11.72 -14.23
N GLY A 183 -2.83 11.02 -14.40
CA GLY A 183 -2.38 9.99 -13.46
C GLY A 183 -2.14 10.56 -12.07
N ARG A 184 -1.46 11.71 -11.97
CA ARG A 184 -1.26 12.43 -10.71
C ARG A 184 -2.58 12.79 -10.03
N ALA A 185 -3.53 13.36 -10.78
CA ALA A 185 -4.84 13.74 -10.24
C ALA A 185 -5.62 12.53 -9.70
N ILE A 186 -5.64 11.43 -10.46
CA ILE A 186 -6.31 10.18 -10.08
C ILE A 186 -5.64 9.56 -8.85
N VAL A 187 -4.30 9.45 -8.83
CA VAL A 187 -3.55 8.89 -7.69
C VAL A 187 -3.81 9.70 -6.42
N LEU A 188 -3.73 11.04 -6.48
CA LEU A 188 -4.01 11.91 -5.33
C LEU A 188 -5.46 11.76 -4.84
N SER A 189 -6.42 11.67 -5.76
CA SER A 189 -7.84 11.46 -5.43
C SER A 189 -8.08 10.11 -4.76
N LEU A 190 -7.49 9.04 -5.28
CA LEU A 190 -7.56 7.70 -4.70
C LEU A 190 -6.88 7.63 -3.32
N MET A 191 -5.74 8.30 -3.15
CA MET A 191 -5.06 8.39 -1.84
C MET A 191 -5.94 9.12 -0.81
N ALA A 192 -6.55 10.24 -1.18
CA ALA A 192 -7.45 10.97 -0.32
C ALA A 192 -8.67 10.13 0.07
N ALA A 193 -9.29 9.45 -0.90
CA ALA A 193 -10.40 8.53 -0.66
C ALA A 193 -10.01 7.37 0.27
N ALA A 194 -8.85 6.74 0.04
CA ALA A 194 -8.33 5.67 0.87
C ALA A 194 -8.08 6.12 2.32
N LEU A 195 -7.55 7.33 2.50
CA LEU A 195 -7.32 7.91 3.82
C LEU A 195 -8.64 8.15 4.56
N VAL A 196 -9.64 8.73 3.90
CA VAL A 196 -10.98 8.94 4.48
C VAL A 196 -11.62 7.61 4.87
N ILE A 197 -11.62 6.63 3.96
CA ILE A 197 -12.16 5.29 4.22
C ILE A 197 -11.40 4.63 5.39
N GLY A 198 -10.08 4.74 5.42
CA GLY A 198 -9.24 4.20 6.50
C GLY A 198 -9.59 4.80 7.86
N VAL A 199 -9.74 6.12 7.95
CA VAL A 199 -10.16 6.83 9.18
C VAL A 199 -11.56 6.39 9.62
N VAL A 200 -12.51 6.32 8.69
CA VAL A 200 -13.89 5.89 8.99
C VAL A 200 -13.92 4.45 9.50
N LEU A 201 -13.18 3.55 8.84
CA LEU A 201 -13.06 2.15 9.25
C LEU A 201 -12.38 2.02 10.61
N ALA A 202 -11.31 2.76 10.86
CA ALA A 202 -10.61 2.75 12.14
C ALA A 202 -11.54 3.23 13.28
N PHE A 203 -12.24 4.36 13.08
CA PHE A 203 -13.19 4.87 14.04
C PHE A 203 -14.33 3.89 14.32
N TRP A 204 -14.92 3.32 13.27
CA TRP A 204 -15.97 2.31 13.37
C TRP A 204 -15.51 1.06 14.13
N LEU A 205 -14.28 0.61 13.84
CA LEU A 205 -13.69 -0.58 14.46
C LEU A 205 -13.43 -0.36 15.96
N VAL A 206 -12.80 0.78 16.30
CA VAL A 206 -12.57 1.15 17.72
C VAL A 206 -13.90 1.24 18.47
N ARG A 207 -14.89 1.93 17.92
CA ARG A 207 -16.22 2.04 18.55
C ARG A 207 -16.91 0.68 18.73
N ASN A 208 -16.78 -0.21 17.75
CA ASN A 208 -17.38 -1.53 17.81
C ASN A 208 -16.67 -2.44 18.84
N VAL A 209 -15.34 -2.36 18.93
CA VAL A 209 -14.55 -3.14 19.90
C VAL A 209 -14.81 -2.63 21.33
N LEU A 210 -14.72 -1.32 21.55
CA LEU A 210 -15.00 -0.72 22.88
C LEU A 210 -16.43 -1.00 23.34
N GLY A 211 -17.42 -0.90 22.44
CA GLY A 211 -18.81 -1.25 22.75
C GLY A 211 -19.03 -2.72 23.12
N GLN A 212 -18.20 -3.65 22.60
CA GLN A 212 -18.25 -5.08 22.98
C GLN A 212 -17.56 -5.36 24.31
N LEU A 213 -16.47 -4.66 24.60
CA LEU A 213 -15.75 -4.80 25.87
C LEU A 213 -16.49 -4.10 27.01
N GLY A 214 -17.20 -3.01 26.72
CA GLY A 214 -17.91 -2.20 27.69
C GLY A 214 -17.01 -1.26 28.51
N GLN A 215 -15.71 -1.45 28.45
CA GLN A 215 -14.67 -0.60 29.04
C GLN A 215 -13.34 -0.77 28.29
N ASP A 216 -12.38 0.08 28.61
CA ASP A 216 -11.03 0.02 28.07
C ASP A 216 -10.36 -1.33 28.37
N PRO A 217 -9.67 -1.96 27.38
CA PRO A 217 -8.99 -3.23 27.56
C PRO A 217 -7.95 -3.23 28.69
N GLY A 218 -7.21 -2.13 28.88
CA GLY A 218 -6.23 -1.97 29.95
C GLY A 218 -6.90 -2.03 31.31
N TYR A 219 -7.98 -1.26 31.49
CA TYR A 219 -8.77 -1.28 32.74
C TYR A 219 -9.39 -2.67 33.02
N LEU A 220 -9.88 -3.36 32.00
CA LEU A 220 -10.38 -4.73 32.15
C LEU A 220 -9.28 -5.68 32.63
N GLY A 221 -8.06 -5.52 32.12
CA GLY A 221 -6.89 -6.29 32.53
C GLY A 221 -6.52 -6.04 34.00
N GLU A 222 -6.54 -4.78 34.46
CA GLU A 222 -6.31 -4.40 35.86
C GLU A 222 -7.34 -5.02 36.80
N VAL A 223 -8.63 -4.89 36.49
CA VAL A 223 -9.72 -5.49 37.27
C VAL A 223 -9.60 -7.01 37.30
N ALA A 224 -9.33 -7.65 36.17
CA ALA A 224 -9.16 -9.09 36.10
C ALA A 224 -7.98 -9.59 36.97
N SER A 225 -6.86 -8.88 36.95
CA SER A 225 -5.67 -9.19 37.74
C SER A 225 -5.93 -9.04 39.24
N ALA A 226 -6.62 -7.98 39.64
CA ALA A 226 -6.99 -7.76 41.05
C ALA A 226 -7.92 -8.87 41.57
N VAL A 227 -8.93 -9.25 40.77
CA VAL A 227 -9.86 -10.34 41.10
C VAL A 227 -9.12 -11.70 41.20
N ALA A 228 -8.21 -11.97 40.28
CA ALA A 228 -7.38 -13.18 40.28
C ALA A 228 -6.48 -13.23 41.52
N ALA A 229 -6.02 -12.09 42.05
CA ALA A 229 -5.27 -11.97 43.29
C ALA A 229 -6.14 -12.08 44.56
N GLY A 230 -7.45 -12.25 44.41
CA GLY A 230 -8.42 -12.34 45.54
C GLY A 230 -8.96 -11.01 46.03
N HIS A 231 -8.58 -9.89 45.38
CA HIS A 231 -9.10 -8.56 45.75
C HIS A 231 -10.44 -8.32 45.09
N LEU A 232 -11.53 -8.58 45.79
CA LEU A 232 -12.87 -8.38 45.29
C LEU A 232 -13.40 -6.94 45.52
N ASP A 233 -12.75 -6.15 46.36
CA ASP A 233 -13.13 -4.75 46.68
C ASP A 233 -12.45 -3.76 45.74
N VAL A 234 -12.49 -4.05 44.42
CA VAL A 234 -11.99 -3.16 43.40
C VAL A 234 -13.02 -2.06 43.11
N PRO A 235 -12.65 -0.79 43.00
CA PRO A 235 -13.57 0.27 42.61
C PRO A 235 -14.02 0.08 41.15
N LEU A 236 -15.24 -0.44 40.99
CA LEU A 236 -15.81 -0.70 39.66
C LEU A 236 -16.45 0.56 39.10
N LYS A 237 -16.16 0.89 37.83
CA LYS A 237 -16.83 1.96 37.10
C LYS A 237 -18.28 1.59 36.83
N PRO A 238 -19.18 2.58 36.66
CA PRO A 238 -20.56 2.30 36.26
C PRO A 238 -20.62 1.51 34.94
N VAL A 239 -21.55 0.56 34.86
CA VAL A 239 -21.80 -0.20 33.63
C VAL A 239 -22.66 0.66 32.71
N GLU A 240 -22.11 1.04 31.55
CA GLU A 240 -22.86 1.82 30.55
C GLU A 240 -23.44 0.89 29.46
N GLY A 241 -24.66 1.18 29.03
CA GLY A 241 -25.37 0.43 27.99
C GLY A 241 -25.56 -1.06 28.32
N GLN A 242 -25.24 -1.95 27.39
CA GLN A 242 -25.33 -3.41 27.58
C GLN A 242 -24.17 -4.00 28.39
N GLY A 243 -23.20 -3.18 28.82
CA GLY A 243 -22.08 -3.54 29.65
C GLY A 243 -21.01 -4.45 28.97
N GLY A 244 -21.30 -5.08 27.86
CA GLY A 244 -20.38 -5.96 27.15
C GLY A 244 -19.73 -7.02 28.05
N VAL A 245 -18.45 -7.31 27.81
CA VAL A 245 -17.65 -8.24 28.66
C VAL A 245 -17.52 -7.69 30.09
N TYR A 246 -17.33 -6.38 30.21
CA TYR A 246 -17.22 -5.73 31.52
C TYR A 246 -18.48 -5.94 32.39
N GLY A 247 -19.67 -5.83 31.81
CA GLY A 247 -20.93 -6.08 32.55
C GLY A 247 -21.02 -7.50 33.09
N VAL A 248 -20.58 -8.49 32.30
CA VAL A 248 -20.53 -9.89 32.77
C VAL A 248 -19.49 -10.04 33.89
N PHE A 249 -18.37 -9.32 33.81
CA PHE A 249 -17.33 -9.34 34.84
C PHE A 249 -17.81 -8.75 36.16
N VAL A 250 -18.51 -7.60 36.10
CA VAL A 250 -19.13 -6.97 37.29
C VAL A 250 -20.13 -7.92 37.96
N ALA A 251 -20.99 -8.56 37.16
CA ALA A 251 -21.95 -9.54 37.68
C ALA A 251 -21.27 -10.76 38.32
N MET A 252 -20.15 -11.22 37.71
CA MET A 252 -19.37 -12.31 38.30
C MET A 252 -18.76 -11.95 39.64
N ILE A 253 -18.16 -10.75 39.78
CA ILE A 253 -17.59 -10.26 41.03
C ILE A 253 -18.69 -10.16 42.12
N ALA A 254 -19.87 -9.61 41.79
CA ALA A 254 -21.00 -9.52 42.69
C ALA A 254 -21.45 -10.92 43.17
N ASN A 255 -21.53 -11.87 42.27
CA ASN A 255 -21.90 -13.26 42.60
C ASN A 255 -20.87 -13.94 43.52
N LEU A 256 -19.55 -13.74 43.19
CA LEU A 256 -18.47 -14.26 44.06
C LEU A 256 -18.55 -13.66 45.48
N LYS A 257 -18.75 -12.33 45.60
CA LYS A 257 -18.96 -11.69 46.94
C LYS A 257 -20.14 -12.28 47.69
N ALA A 258 -21.26 -12.48 47.02
CA ALA A 258 -22.46 -13.08 47.64
C ALA A 258 -22.17 -14.53 48.10
N LYS A 259 -21.46 -15.32 47.29
CA LYS A 259 -21.11 -16.71 47.66
C LYS A 259 -20.12 -16.81 48.82
N ILE A 260 -19.16 -15.88 48.89
CA ILE A 260 -18.23 -15.80 50.02
C ILE A 260 -18.98 -15.43 51.30
N ALA A 261 -19.87 -14.39 51.25
CA ALA A 261 -20.68 -13.99 52.40
C ALA A 261 -21.59 -15.13 52.89
N GLU A 262 -22.22 -15.88 51.96
CA GLU A 262 -23.00 -17.10 52.31
C GLU A 262 -22.15 -18.16 52.96
N ALA A 263 -20.92 -18.39 52.49
CA ALA A 263 -19.99 -19.37 53.11
C ALA A 263 -19.54 -18.92 54.49
N ASP A 264 -19.22 -17.62 54.67
CA ASP A 264 -18.81 -17.06 55.95
C ASP A 264 -19.96 -17.17 56.99
N GLN A 265 -21.19 -16.90 56.57
CA GLN A 265 -22.37 -17.05 57.43
C GLN A 265 -22.56 -18.51 57.85
N LYS A 266 -22.50 -19.46 56.93
CA LYS A 266 -22.57 -20.90 57.23
C LYS A 266 -21.45 -21.36 58.14
N THR A 267 -20.26 -20.83 58.01
CA THR A 267 -19.12 -21.11 58.86
C THR A 267 -19.34 -20.59 60.27
N ALA A 268 -19.87 -19.36 60.39
CA ALA A 268 -20.25 -18.77 61.70
C ALA A 268 -21.38 -19.54 62.38
N GLU A 269 -22.40 -19.95 61.62
CA GLU A 269 -23.49 -20.80 62.14
C GLU A 269 -22.97 -22.16 62.62
N ALA A 270 -22.11 -22.81 61.86
CA ALA A 270 -21.51 -24.08 62.25
C ALA A 270 -20.59 -23.95 63.49
N ALA A 271 -19.84 -22.86 63.61
CA ALA A 271 -19.04 -22.55 64.81
C ALA A 271 -19.93 -22.34 66.04
N GLY A 272 -21.03 -21.60 65.89
CA GLY A 272 -22.04 -21.41 66.96
C GLY A 272 -22.70 -22.71 67.40
N GLN A 273 -23.04 -23.60 66.46
CA GLN A 273 -23.60 -24.95 66.80
C GLN A 273 -22.55 -25.85 67.49
N ALA A 274 -21.32 -25.79 67.10
CA ALA A 274 -20.23 -26.55 67.74
C ALA A 274 -19.98 -26.06 69.16
N ASP A 275 -20.04 -24.75 69.39
CA ASP A 275 -19.88 -24.20 70.78
C ASP A 275 -21.09 -24.52 71.67
N ALA A 276 -22.30 -24.42 71.12
CA ALA A 276 -23.51 -24.86 71.83
C ALA A 276 -23.47 -26.37 72.18
N GLY A 277 -22.97 -27.18 71.27
CA GLY A 277 -22.70 -28.62 71.49
C GLY A 277 -21.71 -28.88 72.65
N ARG A 278 -20.61 -28.13 72.69
CA ARG A 278 -19.63 -28.20 73.77
C ARG A 278 -20.19 -27.83 75.12
N VAL A 279 -21.02 -26.75 75.17
CA VAL A 279 -21.71 -26.31 76.42
C VAL A 279 -22.71 -27.37 76.86
N ALA A 280 -23.48 -27.97 75.95
CA ALA A 280 -24.43 -29.04 76.26
C ALA A 280 -23.71 -30.31 76.80
N THR A 281 -22.58 -30.69 76.20
CA THR A 281 -21.77 -31.84 76.67
C THR A 281 -21.21 -31.55 78.03
N ALA A 282 -20.69 -30.37 78.32
CA ALA A 282 -20.15 -30.01 79.64
C ALA A 282 -21.27 -30.02 80.70
N LYS A 283 -22.48 -29.51 80.38
CA LYS A 283 -23.63 -29.63 81.31
C LYS A 283 -24.07 -31.05 81.51
N ALA A 284 -24.07 -31.90 80.54
CA ALA A 284 -24.41 -33.32 80.69
C ALA A 284 -23.38 -34.06 81.53
N GLU A 285 -22.05 -33.78 81.39
CA GLU A 285 -21.00 -34.31 82.25
C GLU A 285 -21.16 -33.87 83.72
N GLU A 286 -21.51 -32.60 83.96
CA GLU A 286 -21.73 -32.07 85.27
C GLU A 286 -23.00 -32.68 85.90
N ALA A 287 -24.07 -32.82 85.18
CA ALA A 287 -25.27 -33.55 85.64
C ALA A 287 -25.01 -35.03 85.92
N THR A 288 -24.18 -35.65 85.10
CA THR A 288 -23.77 -37.08 85.36
C THR A 288 -22.92 -37.20 86.60
N LYS A 289 -22.06 -36.22 86.88
CA LYS A 289 -21.20 -36.20 88.08
C LYS A 289 -22.11 -35.93 89.32
N GLU A 290 -23.06 -35.08 89.29
CA GLU A 290 -24.02 -34.88 90.37
C GLU A 290 -24.92 -36.11 90.64
N ALA A 291 -25.42 -36.74 89.56
CA ALA A 291 -26.14 -38.01 89.66
C ALA A 291 -25.36 -39.14 90.29
N LEU A 292 -24.07 -39.26 89.91
CA LEU A 292 -23.13 -40.25 90.50
C LEU A 292 -22.89 -39.92 91.96
N LYS A 293 -22.76 -38.65 92.35
CA LYS A 293 -22.56 -38.22 93.72
C LYS A 293 -23.81 -38.54 94.59
N ALA A 294 -25.00 -38.18 94.10
CA ALA A 294 -26.27 -38.46 94.71
C ALA A 294 -26.51 -39.97 94.89
N ARG A 295 -26.11 -40.77 93.89
CA ARG A 295 -26.17 -42.23 93.95
C ARG A 295 -25.20 -42.82 94.98
N ALA A 296 -23.96 -42.30 95.07
CA ALA A 296 -23.02 -42.65 96.08
C ALA A 296 -23.51 -42.31 97.51
N GLU A 297 -24.06 -41.10 97.67
CA GLU A 297 -24.64 -40.72 99.00
C GLU A 297 -25.87 -41.57 99.34
N GLY A 298 -26.78 -41.86 98.36
CA GLY A 298 -27.89 -42.78 98.56
C GLY A 298 -27.42 -44.21 98.89
N MET A 299 -26.33 -44.72 98.27
CA MET A 299 -25.74 -46.01 98.61
C MET A 299 -25.12 -46.04 100.05
N LEU A 300 -24.47 -44.92 100.42
CA LEU A 300 -23.94 -44.78 101.80
C LEU A 300 -25.06 -44.79 102.85
N GLN A 301 -26.12 -44.07 102.60
CA GLN A 301 -27.30 -44.09 103.47
C GLN A 301 -27.99 -45.46 103.53
N ALA A 302 -28.06 -46.14 102.40
CA ALA A 302 -28.58 -47.52 102.38
C ALA A 302 -27.65 -48.52 103.17
N ALA A 303 -26.36 -48.35 103.12
CA ALA A 303 -25.40 -49.11 103.86
C ALA A 303 -25.53 -48.87 105.40
N GLU A 304 -25.63 -47.60 105.81
CA GLU A 304 -25.90 -47.20 107.20
C GLU A 304 -27.24 -47.76 107.72
N ARG A 305 -28.27 -47.78 106.92
CA ARG A 305 -29.58 -48.38 107.28
C ARG A 305 -29.44 -49.94 107.44
N LEU A 306 -28.67 -50.55 106.55
CA LEU A 306 -28.42 -51.98 106.59
C LEU A 306 -27.61 -52.35 107.86
N GLU A 307 -26.58 -51.58 108.23
CA GLU A 307 -25.82 -51.74 109.46
C GLU A 307 -26.74 -51.57 110.71
N GLY A 308 -27.63 -50.57 110.70
CA GLY A 308 -28.62 -50.35 111.74
C GLY A 308 -29.58 -51.56 111.93
N VAL A 309 -30.02 -52.14 110.80
CA VAL A 309 -30.89 -53.32 110.78
C VAL A 309 -30.13 -54.53 111.21
N ALA A 310 -28.84 -54.72 110.85
CA ALA A 310 -27.97 -55.81 111.28
C ALA A 310 -27.74 -55.70 112.79
N GLY A 311 -27.57 -54.50 113.37
CA GLY A 311 -27.43 -54.29 114.83
C GLY A 311 -28.64 -54.63 115.55
N ILE A 312 -29.86 -54.38 115.05
CA ILE A 312 -31.15 -54.74 115.67
C ILE A 312 -31.32 -56.27 115.61
N LEU A 313 -30.92 -56.92 114.58
CA LEU A 313 -30.96 -58.42 114.48
C LEU A 313 -29.96 -59.12 115.38
N THR A 314 -28.80 -58.55 115.65
CA THR A 314 -27.85 -59.11 116.63
C THR A 314 -28.39 -58.96 118.07
N THR A 315 -29.00 -57.87 118.41
CA THR A 315 -29.60 -57.66 119.74
C THR A 315 -30.83 -58.58 120.01
N ALA A 316 -31.63 -58.88 118.96
CA ALA A 316 -32.77 -59.78 119.00
C ALA A 316 -32.35 -61.29 119.09
N SER A 317 -31.09 -61.64 118.75
CA SER A 317 -30.56 -63.00 118.83
C SER A 317 -29.92 -63.36 120.19
N ASP A 318 -29.67 -62.35 121.02
CA ASP A 318 -29.08 -62.58 122.37
C ASP A 318 -30.18 -62.76 123.51
N ASP A 319 -31.49 -62.55 123.10
CA ASP A 319 -32.65 -62.68 124.03
C ASP A 319 -33.49 -63.97 123.77
N LEU A 320 -32.91 -65.02 123.09
CA LEU A 320 -33.49 -66.35 122.95
C LEU A 320 -32.53 -67.39 123.48
#